data_cff318a11a6ca1b4455e13a5761ac256
#
_entry.id   cff318a11a6ca1b4455e13a5761ac256
#
_cell.length_a   1.000
_cell.length_b   1.000
_cell.length_c   1.000
_cell.angle_alpha   90.00
_cell.angle_beta   90.00
_cell.angle_gamma   90.00
#
_symmetry.space_group_name_H-M   'P 1'
#
loop_
_entity.id
_entity.type
_entity.pdbx_description
1 polymer ?
#
loop_
_entity_poly.entity_id
_entity_poly.type
_entity_poly.pdbx_seq_one_letter_code
_entity_poly.pdbx_strand_id
1 'polypeptide(L)'
;MPNIKMFFKSKKTEIKKEDSTLNQDLAIITQMNQEFATSLDLNDTLQTALEVIIKRLNAQAANIFLIEDKKQVFQCIASKYQSYLEEYEIPLTQGVMGKAVLQKKCIRVGDVRKDVREIAEIYFDLDNKTNFTTYSVLCSPLIAANECIGVIHLSLIHI
;
A
#
# COMPACT_ATOMS: atom_id res chain seq x y z
N MET A 1 32.29 -2.42 34.57
CA MET A 1 30.86 -2.76 34.71
C MET A 1 30.06 -1.83 33.82
N PRO A 2 29.29 -2.32 32.84
CA PRO A 2 28.49 -1.46 32.01
C PRO A 2 27.39 -0.77 32.86
N ASN A 3 27.18 0.49 32.56
CA ASN A 3 26.39 1.41 33.37
C ASN A 3 24.88 1.06 33.26
N ILE A 4 24.35 0.29 34.22
CA ILE A 4 22.95 -0.16 34.32
C ILE A 4 21.97 1.00 34.16
N LYS A 5 22.29 2.23 34.62
CA LYS A 5 21.46 3.42 34.45
C LYS A 5 21.28 3.82 32.97
N MET A 6 22.31 3.59 32.16
CA MET A 6 22.28 3.92 30.73
C MET A 6 21.39 2.95 29.95
N PHE A 7 21.43 1.66 30.33
CA PHE A 7 20.56 0.61 29.76
C PHE A 7 19.07 0.86 30.06
N PHE A 8 18.73 1.21 31.31
CA PHE A 8 17.35 1.54 31.68
C PHE A 8 16.83 2.83 31.02
N LYS A 9 17.72 3.82 30.79
CA LYS A 9 17.36 5.05 30.11
C LYS A 9 17.08 4.80 28.63
N SER A 10 17.86 3.95 27.96
CA SER A 10 17.65 3.54 26.57
C SER A 10 16.32 2.79 26.41
N LYS A 11 16.06 1.77 27.23
CA LYS A 11 14.79 1.02 27.23
C LYS A 11 13.57 1.91 27.48
N LYS A 12 13.67 2.86 28.39
CA LYS A 12 12.57 3.79 28.68
C LYS A 12 12.29 4.75 27.51
N THR A 13 13.31 5.07 26.72
CA THR A 13 13.17 5.90 25.51
C THR A 13 12.56 5.11 24.37
N GLU A 14 12.93 3.82 24.19
CA GLU A 14 12.33 2.91 23.21
C GLU A 14 10.84 2.68 23.49
N ILE A 15 10.47 2.35 24.75
CA ILE A 15 9.08 2.14 25.16
C ILE A 15 8.24 3.41 24.89
N LYS A 16 8.75 4.61 25.24
CA LYS A 16 8.03 5.85 24.94
C LYS A 16 7.86 6.11 23.43
N LYS A 17 8.79 5.67 22.61
CA LYS A 17 8.72 5.83 21.15
C LYS A 17 7.70 4.84 20.56
N GLU A 18 7.64 3.59 21.03
CA GLU A 18 6.64 2.61 20.64
C GLU A 18 5.23 3.03 21.05
N ASP A 19 5.03 3.52 22.28
CA ASP A 19 3.74 4.05 22.76
C ASP A 19 3.28 5.28 21.93
N SER A 20 4.21 6.14 21.56
CA SER A 20 3.93 7.31 20.72
C SER A 20 3.48 6.88 19.31
N THR A 21 4.12 5.88 18.74
CA THR A 21 3.78 5.36 17.42
C THR A 21 2.42 4.66 17.45
N LEU A 22 2.17 3.82 18.45
CA LEU A 22 0.90 3.12 18.62
C LEU A 22 -0.28 4.11 18.79
N ASN A 23 -0.08 5.17 19.57
CA ASN A 23 -1.11 6.21 19.76
C ASN A 23 -1.37 6.99 18.46
N GLN A 24 -0.34 7.22 17.64
CA GLN A 24 -0.51 7.84 16.34
C GLN A 24 -1.28 6.94 15.37
N ASP A 25 -0.98 5.64 15.35
CA ASP A 25 -1.66 4.67 14.50
C ASP A 25 -3.14 4.52 14.90
N LEU A 26 -3.44 4.47 16.21
CA LEU A 26 -4.81 4.46 16.71
C LEU A 26 -5.59 5.73 16.35
N ALA A 27 -4.95 6.89 16.42
CA ALA A 27 -5.57 8.16 16.02
C ALA A 27 -5.92 8.16 14.52
N ILE A 28 -5.06 7.60 13.68
CA ILE A 28 -5.30 7.48 12.24
C ILE A 28 -6.50 6.57 11.97
N ILE A 29 -6.53 5.38 12.58
CA ILE A 29 -7.63 4.43 12.41
C ILE A 29 -8.95 5.06 12.87
N THR A 30 -8.93 5.80 13.97
CA THR A 30 -10.12 6.49 14.49
C THR A 30 -10.59 7.58 13.53
N GLN A 31 -9.67 8.39 13.01
CA GLN A 31 -9.99 9.43 12.04
C GLN A 31 -10.57 8.83 10.75
N MET A 32 -9.94 7.79 10.21
CA MET A 32 -10.44 7.10 9.01
C MET A 32 -11.84 6.53 9.23
N ASN A 33 -12.09 5.90 10.38
CA ASN A 33 -13.42 5.38 10.69
C ASN A 33 -14.48 6.49 10.78
N GLN A 34 -14.15 7.67 11.31
CA GLN A 34 -15.05 8.81 11.36
C GLN A 34 -15.35 9.36 9.96
N GLU A 35 -14.32 9.51 9.12
CA GLU A 35 -14.47 9.99 7.75
C GLU A 35 -15.29 8.99 6.91
N PHE A 36 -15.06 7.69 7.04
CA PHE A 36 -15.84 6.65 6.36
C PHE A 36 -17.30 6.61 6.81
N ALA A 37 -17.58 6.88 8.08
CA ALA A 37 -18.94 6.91 8.61
C ALA A 37 -19.76 8.13 8.12
N THR A 38 -19.08 9.19 7.67
CA THR A 38 -19.73 10.43 7.21
C THR A 38 -19.88 10.51 5.69
N SER A 39 -19.10 9.74 4.94
CA SER A 39 -19.17 9.70 3.47
C SER A 39 -20.27 8.73 3.02
N LEU A 40 -21.21 9.22 2.22
CA LEU A 40 -22.22 8.42 1.52
C LEU A 40 -21.72 7.89 0.17
N ASP A 41 -20.60 8.41 -0.33
CA ASP A 41 -19.99 8.02 -1.59
C ASP A 41 -18.72 7.17 -1.34
N LEU A 42 -18.76 5.96 -1.88
CA LEU A 42 -17.63 5.02 -1.78
C LEU A 42 -16.36 5.59 -2.42
N ASN A 43 -16.48 6.28 -3.55
CA ASN A 43 -15.34 6.85 -4.25
C ASN A 43 -14.65 7.93 -3.41
N ASP A 44 -15.41 8.84 -2.82
CA ASP A 44 -14.86 9.87 -1.94
C ASP A 44 -14.15 9.24 -0.74
N THR A 45 -14.76 8.21 -0.16
CA THR A 45 -14.16 7.45 0.94
C THR A 45 -12.81 6.82 0.56
N LEU A 46 -12.75 6.16 -0.60
CA LEU A 46 -11.54 5.53 -1.09
C LEU A 46 -10.45 6.56 -1.43
N GLN A 47 -10.81 7.67 -2.07
CA GLN A 47 -9.88 8.75 -2.38
C GLN A 47 -9.28 9.36 -1.10
N THR A 48 -10.10 9.62 -0.09
CA THR A 48 -9.66 10.12 1.21
C THR A 48 -8.70 9.13 1.89
N ALA A 49 -9.02 7.83 1.85
CA ALA A 49 -8.15 6.78 2.38
C ALA A 49 -6.78 6.79 1.70
N LEU A 50 -6.75 6.90 0.37
CA LEU A 50 -5.49 6.96 -0.38
C LEU A 50 -4.66 8.19 -0.02
N GLU A 51 -5.28 9.35 0.18
CA GLU A 51 -4.57 10.57 0.62
C GLU A 51 -3.91 10.42 1.98
N VAL A 52 -4.63 9.84 2.94
CA VAL A 52 -4.09 9.56 4.28
C VAL A 52 -2.90 8.60 4.18
N ILE A 53 -3.03 7.52 3.42
CA ILE A 53 -1.97 6.52 3.22
C ILE A 53 -0.74 7.16 2.58
N ILE A 54 -0.91 7.92 1.49
CA ILE A 54 0.18 8.62 0.80
C ILE A 54 0.94 9.53 1.75
N LYS A 55 0.22 10.37 2.49
CA LYS A 55 0.81 11.30 3.43
C LYS A 55 1.58 10.62 4.56
N ARG A 56 1.05 9.51 5.06
CA ARG A 56 1.66 8.78 6.19
C ARG A 56 2.87 7.97 5.80
N LEU A 57 2.82 7.34 4.63
CA LEU A 57 3.89 6.47 4.14
C LEU A 57 4.87 7.20 3.22
N ASN A 58 4.66 8.51 2.98
CA ASN A 58 5.44 9.30 2.04
C ASN A 58 5.53 8.63 0.66
N ALA A 59 4.38 8.13 0.18
CA ALA A 59 4.29 7.47 -1.11
C ALA A 59 4.16 8.50 -2.25
N GLN A 60 4.57 8.14 -3.47
CA GLN A 60 4.39 8.97 -4.66
C GLN A 60 3.00 8.80 -5.26
N ALA A 61 2.48 7.58 -5.20
CA ALA A 61 1.16 7.24 -5.69
C ALA A 61 0.57 6.08 -4.88
N ALA A 62 -0.76 5.99 -4.88
CA ALA A 62 -1.48 4.90 -4.25
C ALA A 62 -2.70 4.52 -5.07
N ASN A 63 -2.95 3.22 -5.16
CA ASN A 63 -4.04 2.66 -5.95
C ASN A 63 -4.72 1.55 -5.16
N ILE A 64 -6.04 1.43 -5.34
CA ILE A 64 -6.82 0.31 -4.83
C ILE A 64 -7.35 -0.48 -6.03
N PHE A 65 -7.02 -1.76 -6.03
CA PHE A 65 -7.51 -2.70 -7.01
C PHE A 65 -8.41 -3.73 -6.34
N LEU A 66 -9.57 -4.01 -6.92
CA LEU A 66 -10.40 -5.13 -6.54
C LEU A 66 -10.24 -6.29 -7.53
N ILE A 67 -10.50 -7.49 -7.05
CA ILE A 67 -10.52 -8.70 -7.86
C ILE A 67 -11.86 -8.79 -8.58
N GLU A 68 -11.83 -8.89 -9.91
CA GLU A 68 -12.97 -9.25 -10.74
C GLU A 68 -12.86 -10.74 -11.09
N ASP A 69 -13.51 -11.58 -10.30
CA ASP A 69 -13.37 -13.02 -10.38
C ASP A 69 -13.78 -13.62 -11.73
N LYS A 70 -14.81 -13.08 -12.38
CA LYS A 70 -15.27 -13.58 -13.67
C LYS A 70 -14.24 -13.40 -14.78
N LYS A 71 -13.48 -12.31 -14.71
CA LYS A 71 -12.45 -11.98 -15.69
C LYS A 71 -11.06 -12.44 -15.27
N GLN A 72 -10.86 -12.83 -14.01
CA GLN A 72 -9.58 -13.17 -13.42
C GLN A 72 -8.55 -12.02 -13.53
N VAL A 73 -9.01 -10.80 -13.26
CA VAL A 73 -8.19 -9.58 -13.32
C VAL A 73 -8.35 -8.73 -12.07
N PHE A 74 -7.37 -7.85 -11.87
CA PHE A 74 -7.48 -6.71 -10.97
C PHE A 74 -8.09 -5.55 -11.75
N GLN A 75 -9.13 -4.93 -11.21
CA GLN A 75 -9.69 -3.68 -11.68
C GLN A 75 -9.35 -2.57 -10.71
N CYS A 76 -8.75 -1.49 -11.20
CA CYS A 76 -8.48 -0.30 -10.38
C CYS A 76 -9.79 0.43 -10.12
N ILE A 77 -10.14 0.60 -8.85
CA ILE A 77 -11.37 1.29 -8.42
C ILE A 77 -11.11 2.66 -7.80
N ALA A 78 -9.89 2.91 -7.38
CA ALA A 78 -9.46 4.21 -6.88
C ALA A 78 -7.97 4.40 -7.14
N SER A 79 -7.59 5.57 -7.58
CA SER A 79 -6.22 5.91 -7.90
C SER A 79 -5.90 7.34 -7.50
N LYS A 80 -4.74 7.54 -6.87
CA LYS A 80 -4.20 8.87 -6.57
C LYS A 80 -2.88 9.06 -7.27
N TYR A 81 -2.81 10.06 -8.13
CA TYR A 81 -1.69 10.41 -9.01
C TYR A 81 -1.39 9.44 -10.17
N GLN A 82 -2.23 8.43 -10.36
CA GLN A 82 -2.13 7.46 -11.45
C GLN A 82 -3.52 7.10 -12.00
N SER A 83 -4.38 8.10 -12.25
CA SER A 83 -5.79 7.91 -12.66
C SER A 83 -5.97 7.09 -13.94
N TYR A 84 -4.98 7.06 -14.82
CA TYR A 84 -4.99 6.20 -16.02
C TYR A 84 -5.05 4.70 -15.69
N LEU A 85 -4.71 4.27 -14.47
CA LEU A 85 -4.82 2.87 -14.06
C LEU A 85 -6.26 2.39 -13.92
N GLU A 86 -7.23 3.30 -13.84
CA GLU A 86 -8.67 2.97 -13.79
C GLU A 86 -9.16 2.30 -15.07
N GLU A 87 -8.47 2.51 -16.19
CA GLU A 87 -8.76 1.89 -17.48
C GLU A 87 -8.06 0.53 -17.69
N TYR A 88 -7.20 0.12 -16.75
CA TYR A 88 -6.38 -1.08 -16.91
C TYR A 88 -6.95 -2.28 -16.16
N GLU A 89 -7.05 -3.40 -16.88
CA GLU A 89 -7.27 -4.73 -16.31
C GLU A 89 -5.92 -5.47 -16.22
N ILE A 90 -5.53 -5.86 -15.02
CA ILE A 90 -4.26 -6.54 -14.77
C ILE A 90 -4.57 -7.98 -14.37
N PRO A 91 -4.02 -9.01 -15.06
CA PRO A 91 -4.24 -10.39 -14.73
C PRO A 91 -3.87 -10.74 -13.28
N LEU A 92 -4.69 -11.55 -12.58
CA LEU A 92 -4.49 -11.91 -11.17
C LEU A 92 -3.16 -12.61 -10.88
N THR A 93 -2.57 -13.24 -11.89
CA THR A 93 -1.32 -13.98 -11.75
C THR A 93 -0.09 -13.10 -11.90
N GLN A 94 -0.25 -11.85 -12.33
CA GLN A 94 0.88 -10.99 -12.70
C GLN A 94 1.44 -10.17 -11.54
N GLY A 95 2.75 -10.04 -11.55
CA GLY A 95 3.52 -9.07 -10.79
C GLY A 95 3.44 -9.19 -9.27
N VAL A 96 3.65 -8.06 -8.61
CA VAL A 96 3.65 -7.95 -7.15
C VAL A 96 2.25 -8.18 -6.58
N MET A 97 1.22 -7.70 -7.28
CA MET A 97 -0.17 -7.82 -6.86
C MET A 97 -0.62 -9.28 -6.81
N GLY A 98 -0.36 -10.05 -7.87
CA GLY A 98 -0.67 -11.48 -7.91
C GLY A 98 0.03 -12.25 -6.78
N LYS A 99 1.30 -11.93 -6.52
CA LYS A 99 2.04 -12.55 -5.40
C LYS A 99 1.45 -12.17 -4.03
N ALA A 100 1.03 -10.92 -3.84
CA ALA A 100 0.43 -10.48 -2.57
C ALA A 100 -0.89 -11.22 -2.29
N VAL A 101 -1.73 -11.41 -3.32
CA VAL A 101 -2.98 -12.16 -3.23
C VAL A 101 -2.71 -13.63 -2.92
N LEU A 102 -1.85 -14.28 -3.70
CA LEU A 102 -1.52 -15.70 -3.54
C LEU A 102 -0.98 -16.03 -2.15
N GLN A 103 -0.09 -15.18 -1.64
CA GLN A 103 0.55 -15.39 -0.35
C GLN A 103 -0.26 -14.82 0.83
N LYS A 104 -1.31 -14.03 0.54
CA LYS A 104 -2.08 -13.26 1.54
C LYS A 104 -1.16 -12.45 2.48
N LYS A 105 -0.10 -11.88 1.90
CA LYS A 105 0.93 -11.13 2.63
C LYS A 105 1.31 -9.86 1.90
N CYS A 106 1.73 -8.87 2.68
CA CYS A 106 2.32 -7.65 2.13
C CYS A 106 3.64 -7.99 1.42
N ILE A 107 3.79 -7.54 0.18
CA ILE A 107 5.00 -7.71 -0.64
C ILE A 107 5.65 -6.36 -0.87
N ARG A 108 6.93 -6.28 -0.57
CA ARG A 108 7.75 -5.10 -0.81
C ARG A 108 8.81 -5.40 -1.86
N VAL A 109 8.98 -4.48 -2.80
CA VAL A 109 10.06 -4.49 -3.80
C VAL A 109 10.81 -3.17 -3.68
N GLY A 110 12.07 -3.22 -3.31
CA GLY A 110 12.91 -2.03 -3.10
C GLY A 110 13.35 -1.36 -4.41
N ASP A 111 13.51 -2.14 -5.47
CA ASP A 111 13.83 -1.63 -6.81
C ASP A 111 13.20 -2.58 -7.84
N VAL A 112 12.11 -2.13 -8.47
CA VAL A 112 11.36 -2.96 -9.44
C VAL A 112 12.16 -3.29 -10.69
N ARG A 113 13.19 -2.49 -11.00
CA ARG A 113 14.02 -2.67 -12.20
C ARG A 113 15.12 -3.69 -12.02
N LYS A 114 15.48 -3.95 -10.76
CA LYS A 114 16.48 -4.97 -10.39
C LYS A 114 15.83 -6.27 -9.93
N ASP A 115 14.52 -6.30 -9.82
CA ASP A 115 13.81 -7.50 -9.39
C ASP A 115 13.71 -8.49 -10.55
N VAL A 116 14.46 -9.58 -10.45
CA VAL A 116 14.55 -10.66 -11.45
C VAL A 116 13.29 -11.55 -11.53
N ARG A 117 12.24 -11.26 -10.78
CA ARG A 117 11.03 -12.08 -10.63
C ARG A 117 9.93 -11.77 -11.65
N GLU A 118 10.27 -11.34 -12.87
CA GLU A 118 9.30 -10.96 -13.94
C GLU A 118 8.37 -9.79 -13.57
N ILE A 119 8.77 -8.99 -12.58
CA ILE A 119 7.99 -7.85 -12.09
C ILE A 119 8.24 -6.62 -12.97
N ALA A 120 9.45 -6.51 -13.52
CA ALA A 120 9.91 -5.32 -14.22
C ALA A 120 9.08 -4.99 -15.47
N GLU A 121 8.67 -5.99 -16.26
CA GLU A 121 7.99 -5.77 -17.54
C GLU A 121 6.68 -4.99 -17.36
N ILE A 122 5.87 -5.33 -16.35
CA ILE A 122 4.59 -4.66 -16.09
C ILE A 122 4.81 -3.18 -15.80
N TYR A 123 5.82 -2.85 -14.99
CA TYR A 123 6.10 -1.47 -14.63
C TYR A 123 6.70 -0.69 -15.78
N PHE A 124 7.52 -1.33 -16.64
CA PHE A 124 8.03 -0.69 -17.85
C PHE A 124 6.91 -0.28 -18.79
N ASP A 125 5.94 -1.14 -19.02
CA ASP A 125 4.80 -0.84 -19.88
C ASP A 125 3.92 0.28 -19.33
N LEU A 126 3.64 0.24 -18.03
CA LEU A 126 2.87 1.27 -17.35
C LEU A 126 3.61 2.61 -17.31
N ASP A 127 4.88 2.62 -16.93
CA ASP A 127 5.72 3.81 -16.86
C ASP A 127 5.85 4.48 -18.23
N ASN A 128 6.07 3.70 -19.30
CA ASN A 128 6.17 4.23 -20.67
C ASN A 128 4.88 4.90 -21.16
N LYS A 129 3.72 4.40 -20.74
CA LYS A 129 2.41 4.94 -21.13
C LYS A 129 2.03 6.20 -20.35
N THR A 130 2.64 6.45 -19.23
CA THR A 130 2.13 7.33 -18.20
C THR A 130 3.06 8.46 -17.78
N ASN A 131 4.27 8.48 -18.30
CA ASN A 131 5.33 9.41 -17.85
C ASN A 131 5.63 9.34 -16.33
N PHE A 132 5.22 8.26 -15.67
CA PHE A 132 5.51 7.98 -14.28
C PHE A 132 6.67 7.00 -14.20
N THR A 133 7.55 7.15 -13.24
CA THR A 133 8.67 6.23 -13.05
C THR A 133 8.54 5.52 -11.71
N THR A 134 8.22 4.23 -11.78
CA THR A 134 8.12 3.38 -10.60
C THR A 134 9.49 2.84 -10.20
N TYR A 135 9.93 3.13 -8.99
CA TYR A 135 11.19 2.63 -8.44
C TYR A 135 10.97 1.51 -7.42
N SER A 136 10.15 1.77 -6.42
CA SER A 136 9.87 0.78 -5.39
C SER A 136 8.37 0.69 -5.15
N VAL A 137 7.92 -0.50 -4.79
CA VAL A 137 6.50 -0.77 -4.55
C VAL A 137 6.27 -1.49 -3.25
N LEU A 138 5.13 -1.19 -2.65
CA LEU A 138 4.55 -1.93 -1.55
C LEU A 138 3.14 -2.34 -1.95
N CYS A 139 2.86 -3.63 -1.92
CA CYS A 139 1.55 -4.16 -2.22
C CYS A 139 1.00 -4.93 -1.02
N SER A 140 -0.16 -4.51 -0.54
CA SER A 140 -0.84 -5.14 0.59
C SER A 140 -2.16 -5.73 0.16
N PRO A 141 -2.45 -7.02 0.45
CA PRO A 141 -3.73 -7.61 0.14
C PRO A 141 -4.84 -7.02 1.03
N LEU A 142 -6.01 -6.81 0.45
CA LEU A 142 -7.24 -6.49 1.16
C LEU A 142 -7.95 -7.81 1.47
N ILE A 143 -8.07 -8.13 2.76
CA ILE A 143 -8.64 -9.38 3.21
C ILE A 143 -9.94 -9.10 3.95
N ALA A 144 -11.04 -9.70 3.49
CA ALA A 144 -12.34 -9.69 4.13
C ALA A 144 -12.84 -11.12 4.29
N ALA A 145 -13.32 -11.49 5.48
CA ALA A 145 -13.82 -12.84 5.79
C ALA A 145 -12.86 -13.99 5.37
N ASN A 146 -11.56 -13.81 5.56
CA ASN A 146 -10.47 -14.73 5.16
C ASN A 146 -10.23 -14.84 3.64
N GLU A 147 -10.95 -14.11 2.81
CA GLU A 147 -10.73 -14.06 1.37
C GLU A 147 -10.03 -12.77 0.96
N CYS A 148 -9.17 -12.87 -0.05
CA CYS A 148 -8.53 -11.69 -0.61
C CYS A 148 -9.46 -11.09 -1.66
N ILE A 149 -9.96 -9.88 -1.40
CA ILE A 149 -10.90 -9.16 -2.27
C ILE A 149 -10.21 -8.15 -3.17
N GLY A 150 -8.93 -7.90 -2.94
CA GLY A 150 -8.17 -6.93 -3.71
C GLY A 150 -6.82 -6.61 -3.11
N VAL A 151 -6.21 -5.52 -3.55
CA VAL A 151 -4.91 -5.05 -3.07
C VAL A 151 -4.86 -3.53 -3.00
N ILE A 152 -4.08 -3.02 -2.05
CA ILE A 152 -3.56 -1.65 -2.08
C ILE A 152 -2.14 -1.71 -2.64
N HIS A 153 -1.90 -0.93 -3.68
CA HIS A 153 -0.60 -0.82 -4.34
C HIS A 153 -0.05 0.59 -4.17
N LEU A 154 1.16 0.69 -3.64
CA LEU A 154 1.85 1.95 -3.40
C LEU A 154 3.12 2.02 -4.22
N SER A 155 3.33 3.14 -4.91
CA SER A 155 4.63 3.52 -5.45
C SER A 155 5.34 4.41 -4.43
N LEU A 156 6.55 4.05 -4.05
CA LEU A 156 7.28 4.68 -2.98
C LEU A 156 8.50 5.44 -3.51
N ILE A 157 8.78 6.59 -2.88
CA ILE A 157 10.04 7.31 -3.07
C ILE A 157 11.08 6.57 -2.23
N HIS A 158 12.06 5.96 -2.86
CA HIS A 158 13.20 5.32 -2.20
C HIS A 158 13.04 4.95 -0.72
N ILE A 159 13.03 3.68 -0.47
CA ILE A 159 13.29 3.16 0.88
C ILE A 159 14.73 2.66 0.93
#